data_0e7d825ceb3e40ebd41bb7dcf9680417
#
_entry.id   0e7d825ceb3e40ebd41bb7dcf9680417
#
_cell.length_a   1.000
_cell.length_b   1.000
_cell.length_c   1.000
_cell.angle_alpha   90.00
_cell.angle_beta   90.00
_cell.angle_gamma   90.00
#
_symmetry.space_group_name_H-M   'P 1'
#
loop_
_entity.id
_entity.type
_entity.pdbx_description
1 polymer ?
#
loop_
_entity_poly.entity_id
_entity_poly.type
_entity_poly.pdbx_seq_one_letter_code
_entity_poly.pdbx_strand_id
1 'polypeptide(L)'
;MSRQRKADLLLVLATAFWGVSYYLLDLCLTELQPLTLNAFRFLTAFFVLGAIFFRKLRGISRRTLLASIPIGLCLVLTYIGCTYGVLYTSLSNAGFICALPVVVTPLLEWLFLRKRPDRRL
;
A
#
# COMPACT_ATOMS: atom_id res chain seq x y z
N MET A 1 14.29 8.28 23.95
CA MET A 1 13.02 8.40 23.20
C MET A 1 12.16 7.22 23.57
N SER A 2 10.88 7.47 23.97
CA SER A 2 9.92 6.41 24.26
C SER A 2 9.66 5.56 23.02
N ARG A 3 9.33 4.29 23.18
CA ARG A 3 8.98 3.37 22.07
C ARG A 3 7.91 3.97 21.15
N GLN A 4 6.97 4.69 21.72
CA GLN A 4 5.88 5.34 20.99
C GLN A 4 6.38 6.44 20.05
N ARG A 5 7.27 7.35 20.52
CA ARG A 5 7.85 8.39 19.65
C ARG A 5 8.63 7.83 18.46
N LYS A 6 9.30 6.69 18.63
CA LYS A 6 9.98 6.00 17.51
C LYS A 6 8.98 5.45 16.50
N ALA A 7 7.88 4.86 16.97
CA ALA A 7 6.81 4.36 16.10
C ALA A 7 6.15 5.52 15.33
N ASP A 8 5.83 6.62 16.00
CA ASP A 8 5.21 7.80 15.39
C ASP A 8 6.15 8.41 14.33
N LEU A 9 7.45 8.51 14.62
CA LEU A 9 8.45 9.02 13.67
C LEU A 9 8.56 8.11 12.44
N LEU A 10 8.54 6.78 12.63
CA LEU A 10 8.57 5.82 11.52
C LEU A 10 7.32 5.91 10.65
N LEU A 11 6.15 6.14 11.25
CA LEU A 11 4.91 6.35 10.51
C LEU A 11 4.97 7.64 9.68
N VAL A 12 5.44 8.74 10.26
CA VAL A 12 5.62 10.02 9.54
C VAL A 12 6.59 9.85 8.37
N LEU A 13 7.71 9.16 8.59
CA LEU A 13 8.67 8.86 7.52
C LEU A 13 8.05 8.00 6.41
N ALA A 14 7.32 6.96 6.78
CA ALA A 14 6.65 6.07 5.81
C ALA A 14 5.63 6.85 4.96
N THR A 15 4.82 7.71 5.57
CA THR A 15 3.85 8.55 4.86
C THR A 15 4.52 9.59 3.96
N ALA A 16 5.64 10.17 4.40
CA ALA A 16 6.42 11.10 3.58
C ALA A 16 7.01 10.40 2.34
N PHE A 17 7.60 9.20 2.52
CA PHE A 17 8.08 8.40 1.38
C PHE A 17 6.94 7.99 0.45
N TRP A 18 5.77 7.71 0.99
CA TRP A 18 4.61 7.38 0.17
C TRP A 18 4.16 8.59 -0.68
N GLY A 19 4.11 9.78 -0.09
CA GLY A 19 3.81 11.02 -0.83
C GLY A 19 4.83 11.30 -1.96
N VAL A 20 6.13 11.16 -1.68
CA VAL A 20 7.18 11.27 -2.70
C VAL A 20 6.99 10.24 -3.81
N SER A 21 6.59 9.00 -3.45
CA SER A 21 6.33 7.94 -4.44
C SER A 21 5.18 8.29 -5.38
N TYR A 22 4.14 8.99 -4.91
CA TYR A 22 3.05 9.48 -5.76
C TYR A 22 3.49 10.59 -6.72
N TYR A 23 4.33 11.50 -6.26
CA TYR A 23 4.90 12.53 -7.12
C TYR A 23 5.79 11.93 -8.22
N LEU A 24 6.64 10.96 -7.87
CA LEU A 24 7.46 10.25 -8.86
C LEU A 24 6.61 9.44 -9.84
N LEU A 25 5.52 8.85 -9.36
CA LEU A 25 4.56 8.12 -10.20
C LEU A 25 3.94 9.05 -11.24
N ASP A 26 3.51 10.24 -10.84
CA ASP A 26 2.93 11.25 -11.74
C ASP A 26 3.94 11.65 -12.83
N LEU A 27 5.19 11.92 -12.44
CA LEU A 27 6.27 12.21 -13.40
C LEU A 27 6.53 11.05 -14.38
N CYS A 28 6.53 9.80 -13.90
CA CYS A 28 6.78 8.66 -14.75
C CYS A 28 5.61 8.35 -15.71
N LEU A 29 4.38 8.72 -15.35
CA LEU A 29 3.21 8.54 -16.21
C LEU A 29 3.20 9.43 -17.45
N THR A 30 4.04 10.46 -17.51
CA THR A 30 4.22 11.27 -18.71
C THR A 30 4.89 10.50 -19.85
N GLU A 31 5.74 9.52 -19.49
CA GLU A 31 6.57 8.77 -20.45
C GLU A 31 6.20 7.28 -20.50
N LEU A 32 5.66 6.71 -19.44
CA LEU A 32 5.43 5.28 -19.30
C LEU A 32 3.93 4.97 -19.16
N GLN A 33 3.54 3.85 -19.77
CA GLN A 33 2.18 3.34 -19.59
C GLN A 33 1.95 2.86 -18.15
N PRO A 34 0.75 3.06 -17.57
CA PRO A 34 0.42 2.69 -16.20
C PRO A 34 0.72 1.24 -15.82
N LEU A 35 0.42 0.31 -16.73
CA LEU A 35 0.68 -1.13 -16.51
C LEU A 35 2.16 -1.45 -16.48
N THR A 36 2.94 -0.87 -17.37
CA THR A 36 4.39 -1.04 -17.43
C THR A 36 5.05 -0.52 -16.16
N LEU A 37 4.64 0.66 -15.70
CA LEU A 37 5.15 1.26 -14.47
C LEU A 37 4.86 0.38 -13.25
N ASN A 38 3.63 -0.11 -13.11
CA ASN A 38 3.26 -1.02 -12.04
C ASN A 38 4.03 -2.35 -12.11
N ALA A 39 4.22 -2.91 -13.30
CA ALA A 39 5.01 -4.12 -13.47
C ALA A 39 6.46 -3.94 -12.98
N PHE A 40 7.12 -2.85 -13.35
CA PHE A 40 8.46 -2.53 -12.85
C PHE A 40 8.51 -2.39 -11.33
N ARG A 41 7.55 -1.68 -10.73
CA ARG A 41 7.46 -1.50 -9.27
C ARG A 41 7.32 -2.85 -8.55
N PHE A 42 6.39 -3.70 -9.01
CA PHE A 42 6.16 -5.01 -8.39
C PHE A 42 7.32 -5.97 -8.58
N LEU A 43 7.93 -6.00 -9.78
CA LEU A 43 9.11 -6.83 -10.03
C LEU A 43 10.29 -6.39 -9.18
N THR A 44 10.57 -5.09 -9.11
CA THR A 44 11.64 -4.55 -8.27
C THR A 44 11.41 -4.88 -6.80
N ALA A 45 10.18 -4.66 -6.30
CA ALA A 45 9.83 -5.02 -4.93
C ALA A 45 9.96 -6.52 -4.66
N PHE A 46 9.54 -7.36 -5.60
CA PHE A 46 9.65 -8.81 -5.49
C PHE A 46 11.11 -9.26 -5.37
N PHE A 47 11.99 -8.77 -6.24
CA PHE A 47 13.41 -9.15 -6.21
C PHE A 47 14.11 -8.61 -4.95
N VAL A 48 13.89 -7.35 -4.59
CA VAL A 48 14.53 -6.74 -3.42
C VAL A 48 14.06 -7.42 -2.13
N LEU A 49 12.74 -7.54 -1.92
CA LEU A 49 12.19 -8.19 -0.73
C LEU A 49 12.49 -9.69 -0.72
N GLY A 50 12.44 -10.34 -1.88
CA GLY A 50 12.80 -11.73 -2.04
C GLY A 50 14.25 -12.00 -1.63
N ALA A 51 15.19 -11.15 -2.04
CA ALA A 51 16.59 -11.27 -1.65
C ALA A 51 16.80 -11.03 -0.14
N ILE A 52 16.20 -9.98 0.42
CA ILE A 52 16.32 -9.64 1.85
C ILE A 52 15.72 -10.72 2.74
N PHE A 53 14.54 -11.23 2.38
CA PHE A 53 13.78 -12.18 3.21
C PHE A 53 13.88 -13.64 2.74
N PHE A 54 14.79 -13.97 1.84
CA PHE A 54 14.95 -15.29 1.25
C PHE A 54 14.98 -16.44 2.28
N ARG A 55 15.71 -16.25 3.38
CA ARG A 55 15.80 -17.25 4.47
C ARG A 55 14.46 -17.48 5.17
N LYS A 56 13.63 -16.44 5.33
CA LYS A 56 12.30 -16.54 5.94
C LYS A 56 11.27 -17.14 4.97
N LEU A 57 11.40 -16.85 3.69
CA LEU A 57 10.51 -17.36 2.64
C LEU A 57 10.62 -18.88 2.48
N ARG A 58 11.80 -19.45 2.67
CA ARG A 58 12.02 -20.90 2.63
C ARG A 58 11.25 -21.70 3.68
N GLY A 59 10.86 -21.10 4.80
CA GLY A 59 10.09 -21.72 5.86
C GLY A 59 8.57 -21.51 5.81
N ILE A 60 8.06 -20.85 4.77
CA ILE A 60 6.63 -20.55 4.68
C ILE A 60 5.82 -21.81 4.31
N SER A 61 4.75 -22.05 5.08
CA SER A 61 3.84 -23.15 4.80
C SER A 61 3.01 -22.89 3.54
N ARG A 62 2.66 -23.95 2.81
CA ARG A 62 1.77 -23.85 1.62
C ARG A 62 0.45 -23.16 1.94
N ARG A 63 -0.08 -23.36 3.14
CA ARG A 63 -1.33 -22.73 3.59
C ARG A 63 -1.20 -21.22 3.67
N THR A 64 -0.07 -20.72 4.22
CA THR A 64 0.21 -19.27 4.28
C THR A 64 0.38 -18.69 2.88
N LEU A 65 1.07 -19.40 1.99
CA LEU A 65 1.26 -18.96 0.61
C LEU A 65 -0.09 -18.83 -0.12
N LEU A 66 -0.95 -19.84 -0.02
CA LEU A 66 -2.29 -19.82 -0.64
C LEU A 66 -3.18 -18.71 -0.05
N ALA A 67 -3.11 -18.47 1.25
CA ALA A 67 -3.87 -17.41 1.91
C ALA A 67 -3.38 -16.00 1.53
N SER A 68 -2.13 -15.83 1.10
CA SER A 68 -1.60 -14.54 0.67
C SER A 68 -1.94 -14.18 -0.79
N ILE A 69 -2.35 -15.16 -1.62
CA ILE A 69 -2.73 -14.90 -3.03
C ILE A 69 -3.89 -13.90 -3.15
N PRO A 70 -5.06 -14.09 -2.47
CA PRO A 70 -6.16 -13.13 -2.59
C PRO A 70 -5.78 -11.74 -2.09
N ILE A 71 -4.97 -11.66 -1.03
CA ILE A 71 -4.48 -10.38 -0.50
C ILE A 71 -3.59 -9.69 -1.53
N GLY A 72 -2.67 -10.43 -2.15
CA GLY A 72 -1.80 -9.92 -3.21
C GLY A 72 -2.60 -9.46 -4.43
N LEU A 73 -3.63 -10.21 -4.83
CA LEU A 73 -4.50 -9.83 -5.95
C LEU A 73 -5.26 -8.53 -5.67
N CYS A 74 -5.86 -8.39 -4.49
CA CYS A 74 -6.51 -7.15 -4.07
C CYS A 74 -5.53 -5.96 -4.07
N LEU A 75 -4.29 -6.19 -3.63
CA LEU A 75 -3.25 -5.17 -3.64
C LEU A 75 -2.92 -4.72 -5.06
N VAL A 76 -2.71 -5.66 -5.99
CA VAL A 76 -2.46 -5.36 -7.41
C VAL A 76 -3.58 -4.55 -8.01
N LEU A 77 -4.84 -4.95 -7.80
CA LEU A 77 -6.00 -4.23 -8.31
C LEU A 77 -6.08 -2.80 -7.74
N THR A 78 -5.80 -2.65 -6.46
CA THR A 78 -5.75 -1.33 -5.80
C THR A 78 -4.67 -0.44 -6.42
N TYR A 79 -3.46 -0.95 -6.63
CA TYR A 79 -2.38 -0.16 -7.24
C TYR A 79 -2.67 0.20 -8.70
N ILE A 80 -3.25 -0.71 -9.48
CA ILE A 80 -3.70 -0.42 -10.84
C ILE A 80 -4.72 0.71 -10.82
N GLY A 81 -5.76 0.59 -9.98
CA GLY A 81 -6.79 1.63 -9.83
C GLY A 81 -6.23 2.98 -9.41
N CYS A 82 -5.31 3.00 -8.42
CA CYS A 82 -4.63 4.23 -7.99
C CYS A 82 -3.81 4.86 -9.11
N THR A 83 -3.07 4.07 -9.89
CA THR A 83 -2.24 4.59 -10.98
C THR A 83 -3.09 5.19 -12.10
N TYR A 84 -4.18 4.53 -12.49
CA TYR A 84 -5.13 5.10 -13.43
C TYR A 84 -5.86 6.33 -12.85
N GLY A 85 -6.13 6.32 -11.54
CA GLY A 85 -6.68 7.49 -10.84
C GLY A 85 -5.78 8.71 -10.97
N VAL A 86 -4.48 8.58 -10.78
CA VAL A 86 -3.50 9.66 -10.95
C VAL A 86 -3.45 10.11 -12.41
N LEU A 87 -3.54 9.19 -13.38
CA LEU A 87 -3.48 9.50 -14.81
C LEU A 87 -4.67 10.35 -15.28
N TYR A 88 -5.88 10.07 -14.77
CA TYR A 88 -7.12 10.70 -15.22
C TYR A 88 -7.63 11.83 -14.33
N THR A 89 -6.98 12.13 -13.21
CA THR A 89 -7.36 13.19 -12.30
C THR A 89 -6.12 13.95 -11.79
N SER A 90 -6.32 15.04 -11.08
CA SER A 90 -5.20 15.76 -10.49
C SER A 90 -4.56 14.94 -9.34
N LEU A 91 -3.25 15.09 -9.17
CA LEU A 91 -2.50 14.43 -8.09
C LEU A 91 -3.11 14.71 -6.70
N SER A 92 -3.63 15.93 -6.51
CA SER A 92 -4.31 16.34 -5.27
C SER A 92 -5.59 15.54 -5.02
N ASN A 93 -6.45 15.38 -6.05
CA ASN A 93 -7.68 14.60 -5.96
C ASN A 93 -7.39 13.11 -5.74
N ALA A 94 -6.40 12.56 -6.46
CA ALA A 94 -5.96 11.17 -6.28
C ALA A 94 -5.48 10.93 -4.84
N GLY A 95 -4.68 11.83 -4.30
CA GLY A 95 -4.21 11.76 -2.91
C GLY A 95 -5.35 11.80 -1.90
N PHE A 96 -6.34 12.66 -2.11
CA PHE A 96 -7.52 12.74 -1.25
C PHE A 96 -8.35 11.46 -1.28
N ILE A 97 -8.60 10.90 -2.47
CA ILE A 97 -9.34 9.63 -2.64
C ILE A 97 -8.56 8.48 -1.98
N CYS A 98 -7.24 8.45 -2.12
CA CYS A 98 -6.40 7.43 -1.47
C CYS A 98 -6.36 7.54 0.06
N ALA A 99 -6.73 8.67 0.65
CA ALA A 99 -6.90 8.83 2.09
C ALA A 99 -8.26 8.33 2.61
N LEU A 100 -9.28 8.18 1.74
CA LEU A 100 -10.61 7.71 2.13
C LEU A 100 -10.63 6.37 2.91
N PRO A 101 -9.78 5.36 2.59
CA PRO A 101 -9.73 4.12 3.36
C PRO A 101 -9.51 4.32 4.87
N VAL A 102 -8.83 5.39 5.29
CA VAL A 102 -8.63 5.72 6.71
C VAL A 102 -9.97 5.91 7.44
N VAL A 103 -10.96 6.49 6.76
CA VAL A 103 -12.31 6.71 7.30
C VAL A 103 -13.21 5.50 7.04
N VAL A 104 -13.10 4.91 5.85
CA VAL A 104 -13.97 3.80 5.42
C VAL A 104 -13.67 2.52 6.20
N THR A 105 -12.39 2.25 6.51
CA THR A 105 -11.99 1.02 7.23
C THR A 105 -12.65 0.89 8.60
N PRO A 106 -12.62 1.89 9.50
CA PRO A 106 -13.32 1.80 10.78
C PRO A 106 -14.84 1.67 10.64
N LEU A 107 -15.43 2.30 9.60
CA LEU A 107 -16.87 2.19 9.32
C LEU A 107 -17.24 0.76 8.90
N LEU A 108 -16.44 0.15 8.02
CA LEU A 108 -16.62 -1.24 7.60
C LEU A 108 -16.41 -2.19 8.77
N GLU A 109 -15.40 -1.97 9.59
CA GLU A 109 -15.15 -2.77 10.79
C GLU A 109 -16.33 -2.72 11.75
N TRP A 110 -16.89 -1.52 11.99
CA TRP A 110 -18.08 -1.35 12.80
C TRP A 110 -19.30 -2.06 12.21
N LEU A 111 -19.49 -1.95 10.89
CA LEU A 111 -20.66 -2.52 10.19
C LEU A 111 -20.60 -4.06 10.13
N PHE A 112 -19.43 -4.64 9.79
CA PHE A 112 -19.29 -6.09 9.58
C PHE A 112 -18.97 -6.86 10.85
N LEU A 113 -18.12 -6.34 11.72
CA LEU A 113 -17.69 -7.02 12.94
C LEU A 113 -18.53 -6.66 14.16
N ARG A 114 -19.43 -5.66 14.06
CA ARG A 114 -20.24 -5.12 15.18
C ARG A 114 -19.41 -4.78 16.43
N LYS A 115 -18.09 -4.66 16.31
CA LYS A 115 -17.21 -4.20 17.38
C LYS A 115 -17.26 -2.69 17.41
N ARG A 116 -17.65 -2.12 18.54
CA ARG A 116 -17.55 -0.67 18.74
C ARG A 116 -16.07 -0.29 18.71
N PRO A 117 -15.69 0.77 17.98
CA PRO A 117 -14.32 1.25 17.98
C PRO A 117 -13.88 1.51 19.43
N ASP A 118 -12.79 0.87 19.83
CA ASP A 118 -12.23 1.06 21.16
C ASP A 118 -11.68 2.49 21.24
N ARG A 119 -12.10 3.25 22.27
CA ARG A 119 -11.69 4.65 22.49
C ARG A 119 -10.19 4.82 22.82
N ARG A 120 -9.38 3.78 22.68
CA ARG A 120 -7.95 3.77 23.00
C ARG A 120 -7.02 3.84 21.78
N LEU A 121 -7.52 4.35 20.64
CA LEU A 121 -6.68 4.72 19.50
C LEU A 121 -6.38 6.22 19.52
#